data_138e81dfe99d8d79721f52f38650cf7b
#
_entry.id   138e81dfe99d8d79721f52f38650cf7b
#
_cell.length_a   1.000
_cell.length_b   1.000
_cell.length_c   1.000
_cell.angle_alpha   90.00
_cell.angle_beta   90.00
_cell.angle_gamma   90.00
#
_symmetry.space_group_name_H-M   'P 1'
#
loop_
_entity.id
_entity.type
_entity.pdbx_description
1 polymer ?
#
loop_
_entity_poly.entity_id
_entity_poly.type
_entity_poly.pdbx_seq_one_letter_code
_entity_poly.pdbx_strand_id
1 'polypeptide(L)'
;MGLPFYCNYAVQTMKPKKAEKYLNDAVDQMVKTDYRTYDEKTQLWKHAWDETHQQFWANKEDGKSQHCWARALGWYVMAMTECLDAMPENYARRQEVIDLLNKAMKSVVKYQDKKTGVWYDVLDVKSDKNYLESTASSMFAYVLLKGYRKGYLSEEYLKAGVKAYNGILKQFIKVNADKTISLTRCCAVSGLGPGPGPYVKKPNYKRDGSFEYYMSEPIRDNDAKGVGPFIWASLEMEQQGLIK
;
A
#
# COMPACT_ATOMS: atom_id res chain seq x y z
N MET A 1 -3.30 3.32 -7.96
CA MET A 1 -2.30 2.94 -8.99
C MET A 1 -2.29 3.86 -10.20
N GLY A 2 -3.42 4.32 -10.72
CA GLY A 2 -3.46 5.20 -11.89
C GLY A 2 -3.03 6.64 -11.64
N LEU A 3 -3.22 7.16 -10.43
CA LEU A 3 -2.98 8.58 -10.11
C LEU A 3 -1.55 9.08 -10.38
N PRO A 4 -0.47 8.33 -10.07
CA PRO A 4 0.88 8.78 -10.39
C PRO A 4 1.09 9.02 -11.89
N PHE A 5 0.63 8.09 -12.73
CA PHE A 5 0.67 8.28 -14.18
C PHE A 5 -0.16 9.51 -14.60
N TYR A 6 -1.36 9.64 -14.06
CA TYR A 6 -2.28 10.74 -14.35
C TYR A 6 -1.67 12.11 -14.02
N CYS A 7 -1.08 12.27 -12.83
CA CYS A 7 -0.39 13.48 -12.41
C CYS A 7 0.83 13.79 -13.31
N ASN A 8 1.71 12.78 -13.50
CA ASN A 8 2.89 12.93 -14.35
C ASN A 8 2.53 13.31 -15.79
N TYR A 9 1.58 12.62 -16.38
CA TYR A 9 1.13 12.93 -17.74
C TYR A 9 0.59 14.36 -17.85
N ALA A 10 -0.24 14.79 -16.90
CA ALA A 10 -0.79 16.14 -16.91
C ALA A 10 0.32 17.21 -16.82
N VAL A 11 1.26 17.04 -15.90
CA VAL A 11 2.34 18.01 -15.67
C VAL A 11 3.31 18.07 -16.87
N GLN A 12 3.63 16.94 -17.46
CA GLN A 12 4.60 16.87 -18.56
C GLN A 12 4.03 17.31 -19.91
N THR A 13 2.72 17.14 -20.15
CA THR A 13 2.14 17.34 -21.49
C THR A 13 1.20 18.52 -21.61
N MET A 14 0.76 19.11 -20.49
CA MET A 14 -0.24 20.18 -20.49
C MET A 14 0.32 21.51 -20.01
N LYS A 15 -0.32 22.60 -20.44
CA LYS A 15 -0.04 23.93 -19.86
C LYS A 15 -0.37 23.94 -18.36
N PRO A 16 0.36 24.67 -17.49
CA PRO A 16 0.22 24.63 -16.04
C PRO A 16 -1.22 24.74 -15.52
N LYS A 17 -1.98 25.75 -16.01
CA LYS A 17 -3.39 25.94 -15.62
C LYS A 17 -4.30 24.75 -15.98
N LYS A 18 -3.99 24.01 -17.04
CA LYS A 18 -4.72 22.80 -17.41
C LYS A 18 -4.29 21.63 -16.56
N ALA A 19 -2.97 21.45 -16.35
CA ALA A 19 -2.42 20.40 -15.48
C ALA A 19 -2.99 20.50 -14.05
N GLU A 20 -3.10 21.71 -13.50
CA GLU A 20 -3.66 21.94 -12.17
C GLU A 20 -5.05 21.33 -11.96
N LYS A 21 -5.92 21.36 -12.98
CA LYS A 21 -7.24 20.72 -12.89
C LYS A 21 -7.14 19.21 -12.64
N TYR A 22 -6.17 18.55 -13.29
CA TYR A 22 -5.92 17.12 -13.12
C TYR A 22 -5.27 16.80 -11.77
N LEU A 23 -4.39 17.68 -11.29
CA LEU A 23 -3.83 17.57 -9.96
C LEU A 23 -4.93 17.71 -8.88
N ASN A 24 -5.83 18.70 -9.05
CA ASN A 24 -6.96 18.88 -8.15
C ASN A 24 -7.87 17.64 -8.11
N ASP A 25 -8.19 17.06 -9.26
CA ASP A 25 -8.97 15.82 -9.33
C ASP A 25 -8.25 14.66 -8.64
N ALA A 26 -6.93 14.52 -8.84
CA ALA A 26 -6.15 13.49 -8.16
C ALA A 26 -6.18 13.65 -6.62
N VAL A 27 -6.03 14.89 -6.13
CA VAL A 27 -6.12 15.17 -4.69
C VAL A 27 -7.52 14.89 -4.16
N ASP A 28 -8.57 15.29 -4.90
CA ASP A 28 -9.95 14.99 -4.51
C ASP A 28 -10.22 13.49 -4.40
N GLN A 29 -9.63 12.67 -5.28
CA GLN A 29 -9.73 11.21 -5.21
C GLN A 29 -9.03 10.66 -3.96
N MET A 30 -7.85 11.21 -3.59
CA MET A 30 -7.14 10.84 -2.36
C MET A 30 -7.93 11.20 -1.11
N VAL A 31 -8.46 12.42 -1.05
CA VAL A 31 -9.29 12.90 0.07
C VAL A 31 -10.57 12.09 0.20
N LYS A 32 -11.26 11.82 -0.91
CA LYS A 32 -12.46 10.97 -0.92
C LYS A 32 -12.15 9.54 -0.45
N THR A 33 -11.00 8.99 -0.86
CA THR A 33 -10.57 7.68 -0.38
C THR A 33 -10.37 7.69 1.13
N ASP A 34 -9.66 8.70 1.67
CA ASP A 34 -9.51 8.88 3.12
C ASP A 34 -10.87 8.93 3.81
N TYR A 35 -11.72 9.83 3.40
CA TYR A 35 -13.03 10.05 4.02
C TYR A 35 -13.92 8.80 4.00
N ARG A 36 -13.93 8.04 2.90
CA ARG A 36 -14.84 6.92 2.69
C ARG A 36 -14.35 5.61 3.31
N THR A 37 -13.04 5.39 3.32
CA THR A 37 -12.48 4.09 3.74
C THR A 37 -11.81 4.11 5.11
N TYR A 38 -11.48 5.29 5.65
CA TYR A 38 -10.87 5.38 6.97
C TYR A 38 -11.81 4.90 8.07
N ASP A 39 -11.28 4.07 8.96
CA ASP A 39 -11.99 3.53 10.13
C ASP A 39 -11.35 4.08 11.42
N GLU A 40 -12.08 4.94 12.11
CA GLU A 40 -11.62 5.61 13.34
C GLU A 40 -11.22 4.62 14.45
N LYS A 41 -11.91 3.48 14.53
CA LYS A 41 -11.67 2.48 15.57
C LYS A 41 -10.31 1.81 15.43
N THR A 42 -9.94 1.42 14.22
CA THR A 42 -8.65 0.78 13.91
C THR A 42 -7.59 1.80 13.53
N GLN A 43 -7.98 2.98 13.07
CA GLN A 43 -7.13 4.00 12.46
C GLN A 43 -6.49 3.49 11.16
N LEU A 44 -7.18 2.64 10.42
CA LEU A 44 -6.75 2.06 9.15
C LEU A 44 -7.77 2.36 8.05
N TRP A 45 -7.37 2.16 6.80
CA TRP A 45 -8.23 2.27 5.63
C TRP A 45 -8.75 0.89 5.25
N LYS A 46 -10.07 0.74 5.22
CA LYS A 46 -10.72 -0.48 4.75
C LYS A 46 -10.42 -0.71 3.26
N HIS A 47 -10.45 -1.97 2.83
CA HIS A 47 -10.04 -2.35 1.48
C HIS A 47 -10.89 -1.66 0.39
N ALA A 48 -12.19 -1.48 0.62
CA ALA A 48 -13.09 -0.80 -0.30
C ALA A 48 -14.30 -0.19 0.43
N TRP A 49 -15.04 0.62 -0.32
CA TRP A 49 -16.28 1.23 0.08
C TRP A 49 -17.30 1.16 -1.06
N ASP A 50 -18.56 0.82 -0.74
CA ASP A 50 -19.69 0.79 -1.66
C ASP A 50 -20.66 1.90 -1.30
N GLU A 51 -20.85 2.86 -2.21
CA GLU A 51 -21.75 4.00 -2.03
C GLU A 51 -23.19 3.60 -1.79
N THR A 52 -23.63 2.49 -2.41
CA THR A 52 -25.00 2.01 -2.31
C THR A 52 -25.25 1.12 -1.11
N HIS A 53 -24.21 0.65 -0.42
CA HIS A 53 -24.22 -0.31 0.67
C HIS A 53 -24.91 -1.64 0.31
N GLN A 54 -25.02 -1.95 -0.99
CA GLN A 54 -25.75 -3.12 -1.48
C GLN A 54 -24.86 -4.33 -1.74
N GLN A 55 -23.56 -4.09 -1.98
CA GLN A 55 -22.63 -5.19 -2.22
C GLN A 55 -22.61 -6.13 -1.00
N PHE A 56 -22.50 -7.43 -1.27
CA PHE A 56 -22.54 -8.45 -0.22
C PHE A 56 -21.32 -8.41 0.73
N TRP A 57 -20.22 -7.80 0.32
CA TRP A 57 -19.02 -7.59 1.12
C TRP A 57 -19.07 -6.27 1.93
N ALA A 58 -20.00 -5.39 1.62
CA ALA A 58 -20.11 -4.06 2.24
C ALA A 58 -20.97 -4.11 3.52
N ASN A 59 -20.52 -3.41 4.54
CA ASN A 59 -21.32 -3.14 5.71
C ASN A 59 -22.57 -2.32 5.34
N LYS A 60 -23.73 -2.71 5.87
CA LYS A 60 -25.01 -2.09 5.50
C LYS A 60 -25.21 -0.69 6.07
N GLU A 61 -24.45 -0.33 7.11
CA GLU A 61 -24.55 0.99 7.76
C GLU A 61 -23.66 2.02 7.09
N ASP A 62 -22.39 1.66 6.83
CA ASP A 62 -21.37 2.62 6.36
C ASP A 62 -20.75 2.29 4.99
N GLY A 63 -21.14 1.18 4.38
CA GLY A 63 -20.67 0.75 3.05
C GLY A 63 -19.22 0.24 2.99
N LYS A 64 -18.50 0.22 4.10
CA LYS A 64 -17.10 -0.21 4.13
C LYS A 64 -16.96 -1.71 4.10
N SER A 65 -15.85 -2.22 3.55
CA SER A 65 -15.47 -3.62 3.70
C SER A 65 -15.03 -3.94 5.13
N GLN A 66 -15.03 -5.23 5.49
CA GLN A 66 -14.78 -5.66 6.87
C GLN A 66 -13.35 -5.34 7.35
N HIS A 67 -12.34 -5.59 6.52
CA HIS A 67 -10.94 -5.57 6.92
C HIS A 67 -10.09 -4.60 6.10
N CYS A 68 -8.91 -4.29 6.67
CA CYS A 68 -7.86 -3.55 6.01
C CYS A 68 -6.83 -4.53 5.39
N TRP A 69 -6.88 -4.69 4.07
CA TRP A 69 -5.87 -5.43 3.34
C TRP A 69 -4.62 -4.59 3.14
N ALA A 70 -3.49 -5.07 3.65
CA ALA A 70 -2.24 -4.31 3.70
C ALA A 70 -1.80 -3.76 2.34
N ARG A 71 -1.92 -4.56 1.27
CA ARG A 71 -1.53 -4.13 -0.08
C ARG A 71 -2.45 -3.05 -0.66
N ALA A 72 -3.74 -3.02 -0.30
CA ALA A 72 -4.61 -1.92 -0.71
C ALA A 72 -4.13 -0.59 -0.12
N LEU A 73 -3.80 -0.58 1.18
CA LEU A 73 -3.19 0.58 1.84
C LEU A 73 -1.81 0.89 1.25
N GLY A 74 -1.01 -0.14 0.92
CA GLY A 74 0.28 0.00 0.25
C GLY A 74 0.17 0.77 -1.07
N TRP A 75 -0.80 0.44 -1.92
CA TRP A 75 -1.06 1.17 -3.15
C TRP A 75 -1.49 2.62 -2.90
N TYR A 76 -2.26 2.88 -1.85
CA TYR A 76 -2.72 4.22 -1.52
C TYR A 76 -1.56 5.13 -1.11
N VAL A 77 -0.69 4.67 -0.19
CA VAL A 77 0.46 5.47 0.26
C VAL A 77 1.53 5.63 -0.82
N MET A 78 1.76 4.60 -1.65
CA MET A 78 2.64 4.74 -2.81
C MET A 78 2.09 5.76 -3.82
N ALA A 79 0.78 5.75 -4.09
CA ALA A 79 0.17 6.70 -5.01
C ALA A 79 0.37 8.14 -4.54
N MET A 80 0.16 8.44 -3.25
CA MET A 80 0.43 9.77 -2.69
C MET A 80 1.89 10.17 -2.85
N THR A 81 2.82 9.27 -2.50
CA THR A 81 4.27 9.53 -2.58
C THR A 81 4.71 9.82 -4.01
N GLU A 82 4.26 9.05 -4.99
CA GLU A 82 4.60 9.24 -6.40
C GLU A 82 3.91 10.47 -7.02
N CYS A 83 2.69 10.80 -6.58
CA CYS A 83 2.02 12.02 -7.02
C CYS A 83 2.73 13.28 -6.50
N LEU A 84 3.26 13.23 -5.27
CA LEU A 84 4.05 14.34 -4.71
C LEU A 84 5.31 14.64 -5.51
N ASP A 85 5.94 13.65 -6.13
CA ASP A 85 7.08 13.87 -7.03
C ASP A 85 6.69 14.60 -8.33
N ALA A 86 5.48 14.36 -8.81
CA ALA A 86 4.94 15.03 -10.01
C ALA A 86 4.40 16.44 -9.71
N MET A 87 3.93 16.69 -8.49
CA MET A 87 3.34 17.96 -8.10
C MET A 87 4.40 19.04 -7.97
N PRO A 88 4.24 20.23 -8.60
CA PRO A 88 5.14 21.36 -8.37
C PRO A 88 5.22 21.73 -6.88
N GLU A 89 6.39 22.19 -6.44
CA GLU A 89 6.59 22.57 -5.03
C GLU A 89 5.63 23.68 -4.55
N ASN A 90 5.27 24.59 -5.44
CA ASN A 90 4.33 25.69 -5.19
C ASN A 90 2.86 25.33 -5.46
N TYR A 91 2.54 24.06 -5.71
CA TYR A 91 1.15 23.65 -5.92
C TYR A 91 0.33 23.80 -4.62
N ALA A 92 -0.76 24.54 -4.71
CA ALA A 92 -1.49 24.99 -3.51
C ALA A 92 -1.99 23.87 -2.58
N ARG A 93 -2.33 22.69 -3.15
CA ARG A 93 -2.85 21.56 -2.38
C ARG A 93 -1.79 20.49 -2.06
N ARG A 94 -0.52 20.77 -2.33
CA ARG A 94 0.58 19.82 -2.08
C ARG A 94 0.65 19.41 -0.60
N GLN A 95 0.50 20.37 0.32
CA GLN A 95 0.53 20.11 1.76
C GLN A 95 -0.60 19.16 2.21
N GLU A 96 -1.79 19.27 1.61
CA GLU A 96 -2.90 18.37 1.91
C GLU A 96 -2.55 16.90 1.65
N VAL A 97 -1.83 16.62 0.55
CA VAL A 97 -1.35 15.26 0.25
C VAL A 97 -0.27 14.79 1.22
N ILE A 98 0.64 15.69 1.64
CA ILE A 98 1.65 15.40 2.66
C ILE A 98 0.98 15.06 3.99
N ASP A 99 -0.05 15.79 4.40
CA ASP A 99 -0.79 15.55 5.65
C ASP A 99 -1.53 14.20 5.61
N LEU A 100 -2.17 13.86 4.49
CA LEU A 100 -2.78 12.55 4.28
C LEU A 100 -1.75 11.42 4.34
N LEU A 101 -0.59 11.62 3.72
CA LEU A 101 0.51 10.65 3.77
C LEU A 101 1.00 10.43 5.21
N ASN A 102 1.21 11.52 5.97
CA ASN A 102 1.61 11.44 7.37
C ASN A 102 0.57 10.70 8.23
N LYS A 103 -0.72 11.03 8.05
CA LYS A 103 -1.82 10.31 8.72
C LYS A 103 -1.76 8.81 8.44
N ALA A 104 -1.58 8.42 7.18
CA ALA A 104 -1.52 7.02 6.78
C ALA A 104 -0.26 6.32 7.32
N MET A 105 0.91 6.96 7.22
CA MET A 105 2.16 6.35 7.66
C MET A 105 2.26 6.22 9.17
N LYS A 106 1.63 7.11 9.94
CA LYS A 106 1.46 6.93 11.39
C LYS A 106 0.75 5.62 11.71
N SER A 107 -0.31 5.33 10.99
CA SER A 107 -1.05 4.05 11.16
C SER A 107 -0.22 2.86 10.68
N VAL A 108 0.44 2.96 9.53
CA VAL A 108 1.33 1.91 9.01
C VAL A 108 2.38 1.52 10.07
N VAL A 109 3.08 2.50 10.66
CA VAL A 109 4.10 2.24 11.68
C VAL A 109 3.49 1.66 12.97
N LYS A 110 2.29 2.09 13.36
CA LYS A 110 1.57 1.51 14.51
C LYS A 110 1.34 0.01 14.36
N TYR A 111 1.09 -0.47 13.15
CA TYR A 111 0.82 -1.87 12.85
C TYR A 111 2.06 -2.66 12.37
N GLN A 112 3.23 -2.04 12.36
CA GLN A 112 4.48 -2.74 12.09
C GLN A 112 4.76 -3.80 13.15
N ASP A 113 4.97 -5.05 12.76
CA ASP A 113 5.32 -6.11 13.72
C ASP A 113 6.65 -5.79 14.42
N LYS A 114 6.60 -5.76 15.74
CA LYS A 114 7.75 -5.32 16.56
C LYS A 114 8.95 -6.26 16.46
N LYS A 115 8.70 -7.55 16.24
CA LYS A 115 9.73 -8.59 16.20
C LYS A 115 10.41 -8.67 14.85
N THR A 116 9.62 -8.65 13.79
CA THR A 116 10.10 -8.87 12.42
C THR A 116 10.35 -7.59 11.63
N GLY A 117 9.67 -6.50 11.98
CA GLY A 117 9.75 -5.23 11.27
C GLY A 117 8.91 -5.13 10.00
N VAL A 118 8.16 -6.18 9.64
CA VAL A 118 7.28 -6.23 8.46
C VAL A 118 5.82 -6.28 8.87
N TRP A 119 4.89 -6.45 7.92
CA TRP A 119 3.46 -6.41 8.18
C TRP A 119 2.74 -7.69 7.77
N TYR A 120 1.63 -7.95 8.45
CA TYR A 120 0.69 -9.01 8.12
C TYR A 120 -0.19 -8.63 6.93
N ASP A 121 -0.73 -9.61 6.20
CA ASP A 121 -1.58 -9.40 5.03
C ASP A 121 -2.87 -8.65 5.38
N VAL A 122 -3.51 -8.98 6.50
CA VAL A 122 -4.69 -8.28 7.03
C VAL A 122 -4.30 -7.55 8.30
N LEU A 123 -4.22 -6.21 8.24
CA LEU A 123 -3.60 -5.41 9.31
C LEU A 123 -4.39 -5.37 10.61
N ASP A 124 -5.71 -5.42 10.54
CA ASP A 124 -6.62 -5.28 11.68
C ASP A 124 -7.02 -6.61 12.34
N VAL A 125 -6.42 -7.75 11.92
CA VAL A 125 -6.71 -9.07 12.49
C VAL A 125 -5.49 -9.70 13.13
N LYS A 126 -5.61 -10.02 14.43
CA LYS A 126 -4.64 -10.84 15.15
C LYS A 126 -5.10 -12.29 15.14
N SER A 127 -4.40 -13.13 14.37
CA SER A 127 -4.70 -14.56 14.25
C SER A 127 -3.45 -15.32 13.84
N ASP A 128 -3.28 -16.55 14.31
CA ASP A 128 -2.20 -17.44 13.89
C ASP A 128 -2.31 -17.86 12.41
N LYS A 129 -3.49 -17.70 11.82
CA LYS A 129 -3.71 -17.92 10.38
C LYS A 129 -3.22 -16.76 9.52
N ASN A 130 -3.08 -15.56 10.10
CA ASN A 130 -2.58 -14.39 9.37
C ASN A 130 -1.07 -14.55 9.13
N TYR A 131 -0.61 -14.14 7.98
CA TYR A 131 0.80 -14.31 7.61
C TYR A 131 1.48 -12.97 7.31
N LEU A 132 2.80 -12.91 7.54
CA LEU A 132 3.63 -11.78 7.13
C LEU A 132 3.69 -11.75 5.60
N GLU A 133 3.41 -10.59 5.01
CA GLU A 133 3.19 -10.43 3.57
C GLU A 133 4.24 -9.51 2.96
N SER A 134 4.89 -9.95 1.89
CA SER A 134 6.06 -9.27 1.35
C SER A 134 5.74 -8.07 0.47
N THR A 135 4.61 -8.08 -0.26
CA THR A 135 4.32 -7.00 -1.22
C THR A 135 3.99 -5.69 -0.52
N ALA A 136 3.08 -5.73 0.46
CA ALA A 136 2.73 -4.57 1.27
C ALA A 136 3.92 -4.11 2.12
N SER A 137 4.68 -5.06 2.69
CA SER A 137 5.89 -4.73 3.47
C SER A 137 6.91 -3.98 2.62
N SER A 138 7.11 -4.38 1.36
CA SER A 138 8.00 -3.69 0.42
C SER A 138 7.49 -2.30 0.06
N MET A 139 6.18 -2.15 -0.16
CA MET A 139 5.55 -0.86 -0.42
C MET A 139 5.71 0.11 0.75
N PHE A 140 5.45 -0.36 1.96
CA PHE A 140 5.58 0.48 3.16
C PHE A 140 7.05 0.85 3.43
N ALA A 141 7.99 -0.08 3.28
CA ALA A 141 9.42 0.20 3.40
C ALA A 141 9.86 1.30 2.42
N TYR A 142 9.47 1.16 1.14
CA TYR A 142 9.75 2.16 0.12
C TYR A 142 9.21 3.54 0.48
N VAL A 143 7.94 3.64 0.86
CA VAL A 143 7.30 4.93 1.20
C VAL A 143 7.95 5.57 2.42
N LEU A 144 8.29 4.78 3.45
CA LEU A 144 8.99 5.27 4.64
C LEU A 144 10.35 5.87 4.30
N LEU A 145 11.13 5.16 3.49
CA LEU A 145 12.48 5.58 3.09
C LEU A 145 12.44 6.80 2.16
N LYS A 146 11.66 6.74 1.09
CA LYS A 146 11.53 7.84 0.12
C LYS A 146 10.88 9.06 0.76
N GLY A 147 9.83 8.87 1.55
CA GLY A 147 9.13 9.96 2.22
C GLY A 147 10.04 10.76 3.14
N TYR A 148 10.94 10.09 3.88
CA TYR A 148 11.99 10.78 4.65
C TYR A 148 12.98 11.51 3.75
N ARG A 149 13.56 10.86 2.75
CA ARG A 149 14.54 11.49 1.84
C ARG A 149 13.99 12.73 1.14
N LYS A 150 12.70 12.71 0.81
CA LYS A 150 11.99 13.82 0.14
C LYS A 150 11.46 14.89 1.11
N GLY A 151 11.63 14.72 2.42
CA GLY A 151 11.15 15.64 3.42
C GLY A 151 9.61 15.62 3.64
N TYR A 152 8.92 14.58 3.16
CA TYR A 152 7.48 14.40 3.40
C TYR A 152 7.20 13.80 4.77
N LEU A 153 8.13 13.01 5.30
CA LEU A 153 8.05 12.31 6.57
C LEU A 153 9.24 12.68 7.47
N SER A 154 9.05 12.67 8.79
CA SER A 154 10.08 12.97 9.77
C SER A 154 11.10 11.82 9.96
N GLU A 155 12.18 12.07 10.69
CA GLU A 155 13.28 11.10 10.91
C GLU A 155 12.84 9.80 11.60
N GLU A 156 11.80 9.83 12.43
CA GLU A 156 11.28 8.61 13.07
C GLU A 156 10.81 7.56 12.05
N TYR A 157 10.31 8.00 10.91
CA TYR A 157 9.88 7.12 9.82
C TYR A 157 11.05 6.47 9.09
N LEU A 158 12.22 7.12 9.01
CA LEU A 158 13.45 6.50 8.49
C LEU A 158 13.81 5.25 9.30
N LYS A 159 13.78 5.33 10.62
CA LYS A 159 14.09 4.18 11.50
C LYS A 159 13.13 3.02 11.26
N ALA A 160 11.84 3.30 11.08
CA ALA A 160 10.83 2.30 10.75
C ALA A 160 11.06 1.70 9.36
N GLY A 161 11.45 2.51 8.36
CA GLY A 161 11.78 2.08 7.00
C GLY A 161 13.01 1.16 6.95
N VAL A 162 14.09 1.53 7.62
CA VAL A 162 15.30 0.69 7.75
C VAL A 162 15.00 -0.63 8.45
N LYS A 163 14.22 -0.59 9.53
CA LYS A 163 13.77 -1.80 10.23
C LYS A 163 12.94 -2.69 9.31
N ALA A 164 12.04 -2.10 8.52
CA ALA A 164 11.22 -2.83 7.55
C ALA A 164 12.07 -3.50 6.47
N TYR A 165 13.00 -2.77 5.86
CA TYR A 165 13.90 -3.31 4.84
C TYR A 165 14.71 -4.50 5.36
N ASN A 166 15.33 -4.37 6.54
CA ASN A 166 16.05 -5.47 7.17
C ASN A 166 15.13 -6.66 7.51
N GLY A 167 13.88 -6.36 7.89
CA GLY A 167 12.85 -7.38 8.10
C GLY A 167 12.51 -8.14 6.82
N ILE A 168 12.36 -7.43 5.69
CA ILE A 168 12.13 -8.05 4.37
C ILE A 168 13.26 -8.99 4.00
N LEU A 169 14.53 -8.56 4.16
CA LEU A 169 15.68 -9.41 3.88
C LEU A 169 15.66 -10.71 4.68
N LYS A 170 15.29 -10.65 5.96
CA LYS A 170 15.26 -11.82 6.86
C LYS A 170 14.06 -12.73 6.63
N GLN A 171 12.89 -12.16 6.32
CA GLN A 171 11.63 -12.90 6.31
C GLN A 171 11.25 -13.43 4.92
N PHE A 172 11.67 -12.74 3.87
CA PHE A 172 11.13 -12.98 2.54
C PHE A 172 12.18 -13.28 1.47
N ILE A 173 13.46 -12.96 1.70
CA ILE A 173 14.51 -13.28 0.72
C ILE A 173 14.97 -14.72 0.91
N LYS A 174 14.90 -15.49 -0.18
CA LYS A 174 15.43 -16.84 -0.28
C LYS A 174 16.53 -16.87 -1.34
N VAL A 175 17.72 -17.33 -0.96
CA VAL A 175 18.80 -17.63 -1.91
C VAL A 175 18.61 -19.04 -2.43
N ASN A 176 18.48 -19.17 -3.75
CA ASN A 176 18.30 -20.43 -4.44
C ASN A 176 19.64 -21.15 -4.66
N ALA A 177 19.60 -22.45 -5.01
CA ALA A 177 20.80 -23.25 -5.24
C ALA A 177 21.67 -22.73 -6.40
N ASP A 178 21.07 -22.10 -7.41
CA ASP A 178 21.73 -21.45 -8.54
C ASP A 178 22.22 -20.02 -8.24
N LYS A 179 22.19 -19.60 -6.97
CA LYS A 179 22.56 -18.29 -6.47
C LYS A 179 21.62 -17.14 -6.88
N THR A 180 20.52 -17.40 -7.56
CA THR A 180 19.47 -16.42 -7.75
C THR A 180 18.73 -16.17 -6.42
N ILE A 181 18.03 -15.04 -6.32
CA ILE A 181 17.21 -14.71 -5.15
C ILE A 181 15.73 -14.76 -5.52
N SER A 182 14.91 -15.16 -4.56
CA SER A 182 13.46 -15.09 -4.66
C SER A 182 12.90 -14.25 -3.54
N LEU A 183 11.95 -13.38 -3.88
CA LEU A 183 11.08 -12.70 -2.91
C LEU A 183 9.88 -13.60 -2.66
N THR A 184 9.81 -14.16 -1.47
CA THR A 184 8.76 -15.13 -1.11
C THR A 184 7.55 -14.46 -0.44
N ARG A 185 6.46 -15.22 -0.24
CA ARG A 185 5.27 -14.82 0.53
C ARG A 185 4.55 -13.58 -0.03
N CYS A 186 4.48 -13.44 -1.34
CA CYS A 186 3.66 -12.44 -1.99
C CYS A 186 2.20 -12.95 -2.08
N CYS A 187 1.23 -12.24 -1.53
CA CYS A 187 -0.18 -12.48 -1.83
C CYS A 187 -0.40 -12.34 -3.34
N ALA A 188 -0.97 -13.34 -3.99
CA ALA A 188 -1.16 -13.30 -5.44
C ALA A 188 -2.13 -12.17 -5.84
N VAL A 189 -3.29 -12.16 -5.21
CA VAL A 189 -4.30 -11.10 -5.40
C VAL A 189 -5.35 -11.20 -4.29
N SER A 190 -5.87 -10.07 -3.86
CA SER A 190 -7.14 -10.00 -3.15
C SER A 190 -8.03 -8.95 -3.80
N GLY A 191 -9.32 -9.18 -3.78
CA GLY A 191 -10.31 -8.29 -4.36
C GLY A 191 -11.67 -8.53 -3.73
N LEU A 192 -12.62 -7.66 -3.98
CA LEU A 192 -13.99 -7.78 -3.49
C LEU A 192 -14.93 -7.87 -4.68
N GLY A 193 -15.94 -8.74 -4.60
CA GLY A 193 -16.91 -8.89 -5.67
C GLY A 193 -17.34 -10.32 -5.95
N PRO A 194 -18.26 -10.51 -6.91
CA PRO A 194 -18.73 -11.81 -7.30
C PRO A 194 -17.65 -12.64 -8.00
N GLY A 195 -17.72 -13.94 -7.82
CA GLY A 195 -16.90 -14.90 -8.52
C GLY A 195 -15.50 -15.11 -7.94
N PRO A 196 -14.83 -16.15 -8.41
CA PRO A 196 -13.46 -16.44 -8.04
C PRO A 196 -12.52 -15.40 -8.63
N GLY A 197 -11.45 -15.08 -7.91
CA GLY A 197 -10.32 -14.38 -8.50
C GLY A 197 -9.70 -15.21 -9.63
N PRO A 198 -8.75 -14.63 -10.40
CA PRO A 198 -8.18 -15.29 -11.58
C PRO A 198 -7.44 -16.61 -11.26
N TYR A 199 -7.15 -16.85 -9.99
CA TYR A 199 -6.32 -17.99 -9.56
C TYR A 199 -7.10 -19.05 -8.79
N VAL A 200 -8.37 -18.84 -8.48
CA VAL A 200 -9.21 -19.78 -7.70
C VAL A 200 -10.34 -20.33 -8.57
N LYS A 201 -10.23 -21.58 -8.93
CA LYS A 201 -11.23 -22.30 -9.77
C LYS A 201 -12.29 -23.01 -8.90
N LYS A 202 -12.97 -22.27 -8.01
CA LYS A 202 -14.07 -22.83 -7.21
C LYS A 202 -15.39 -22.18 -7.62
N PRO A 203 -16.42 -22.93 -8.06
CA PRO A 203 -17.64 -22.39 -8.66
C PRO A 203 -18.44 -21.43 -7.76
N ASN A 204 -18.39 -21.62 -6.44
CA ASN A 204 -19.12 -20.81 -5.46
C ASN A 204 -18.23 -19.89 -4.60
N TYR A 205 -17.02 -19.62 -5.07
CA TYR A 205 -16.07 -18.80 -4.33
C TYR A 205 -16.49 -17.33 -4.38
N LYS A 206 -16.76 -16.76 -3.22
CA LYS A 206 -17.10 -15.33 -3.08
C LYS A 206 -15.93 -14.61 -2.43
N ARG A 207 -15.52 -13.51 -3.01
CA ARG A 207 -14.56 -12.57 -2.43
C ARG A 207 -15.31 -11.58 -1.55
N ASP A 208 -15.71 -12.07 -0.37
CA ASP A 208 -16.64 -11.39 0.54
C ASP A 208 -15.95 -10.44 1.53
N GLY A 209 -14.61 -10.37 1.48
CA GLY A 209 -13.83 -9.51 2.38
C GLY A 209 -13.73 -10.02 3.81
N SER A 210 -14.18 -11.24 4.10
CA SER A 210 -13.93 -11.89 5.38
C SER A 210 -12.47 -12.23 5.58
N PHE A 211 -12.03 -12.42 6.82
CA PHE A 211 -10.66 -12.84 7.09
C PHE A 211 -10.34 -14.20 6.46
N GLU A 212 -11.29 -15.14 6.51
CA GLU A 212 -11.20 -16.46 5.88
C GLU A 212 -11.01 -16.35 4.37
N TYR A 213 -11.67 -15.39 3.73
CA TYR A 213 -11.46 -15.11 2.31
C TYR A 213 -10.02 -14.70 2.04
N TYR A 214 -9.48 -13.70 2.75
CA TYR A 214 -8.09 -13.25 2.53
C TYR A 214 -7.09 -14.39 2.73
N MET A 215 -7.28 -15.22 3.75
CA MET A 215 -6.40 -16.37 4.03
C MET A 215 -6.53 -17.51 3.01
N SER A 216 -7.54 -17.49 2.16
CA SER A 216 -7.74 -18.49 1.10
C SER A 216 -7.09 -18.11 -0.23
N GLU A 217 -6.63 -16.86 -0.38
CA GLU A 217 -5.95 -16.43 -1.61
C GLU A 217 -4.53 -17.03 -1.70
N PRO A 218 -4.08 -17.39 -2.92
CA PRO A 218 -2.77 -18.03 -3.09
C PRO A 218 -1.61 -17.10 -2.72
N ILE A 219 -0.58 -17.68 -2.13
CA ILE A 219 0.71 -17.05 -1.90
C ILE A 219 1.67 -17.47 -3.01
N ARG A 220 2.50 -16.56 -3.50
CA ARG A 220 3.44 -16.76 -4.60
C ARG A 220 4.82 -16.22 -4.25
N ASP A 221 5.82 -16.75 -4.95
CA ASP A 221 7.15 -16.15 -4.97
C ASP A 221 7.30 -15.29 -6.24
N ASN A 222 8.12 -14.25 -6.12
CA ASN A 222 8.52 -13.38 -7.23
C ASN A 222 7.35 -12.68 -7.95
N ASP A 223 6.25 -12.40 -7.25
CA ASP A 223 5.18 -11.61 -7.83
C ASP A 223 5.65 -10.17 -8.08
N ALA A 224 5.44 -9.66 -9.29
CA ALA A 224 5.90 -8.34 -9.71
C ALA A 224 5.39 -7.20 -8.81
N LYS A 225 4.21 -7.38 -8.18
CA LYS A 225 3.64 -6.42 -7.22
C LYS A 225 4.45 -6.30 -5.92
N GLY A 226 5.29 -7.30 -5.61
CA GLY A 226 6.24 -7.26 -4.49
C GLY A 226 7.65 -6.91 -4.94
N VAL A 227 8.11 -7.52 -6.05
CA VAL A 227 9.48 -7.34 -6.58
C VAL A 227 9.75 -5.88 -6.94
N GLY A 228 8.81 -5.20 -7.62
CA GLY A 228 8.96 -3.78 -7.99
C GLY A 228 9.18 -2.87 -6.76
N PRO A 229 8.27 -2.85 -5.79
CA PRO A 229 8.45 -2.07 -4.57
C PRO A 229 9.69 -2.46 -3.75
N PHE A 230 10.08 -3.75 -3.74
CA PHE A 230 11.31 -4.17 -3.07
C PHE A 230 12.56 -3.59 -3.74
N ILE A 231 12.63 -3.58 -5.09
CA ILE A 231 13.71 -2.93 -5.83
C ILE A 231 13.75 -1.43 -5.49
N TRP A 232 12.61 -0.77 -5.48
CA TRP A 232 12.55 0.66 -5.13
C TRP A 232 12.99 0.93 -3.70
N ALA A 233 12.60 0.09 -2.74
CA ALA A 233 13.08 0.20 -1.37
C ALA A 233 14.59 0.00 -1.26
N SER A 234 15.15 -0.93 -2.04
CA SER A 234 16.61 -1.17 -2.10
C SER A 234 17.36 0.04 -2.67
N LEU A 235 16.84 0.64 -3.74
CA LEU A 235 17.40 1.87 -4.31
C LEU A 235 17.34 3.04 -3.33
N GLU A 236 16.28 3.17 -2.55
CA GLU A 236 16.20 4.20 -1.51
C GLU A 236 17.23 3.97 -0.38
N MET A 237 17.46 2.73 0.01
CA MET A 237 18.52 2.39 0.98
C MET A 237 19.92 2.75 0.45
N GLU A 238 20.20 2.44 -0.82
CA GLU A 238 21.46 2.75 -1.48
C GLU A 238 21.68 4.26 -1.63
N GLN A 239 20.68 5.00 -2.15
CA GLN A 239 20.72 6.44 -2.35
C GLN A 239 20.98 7.22 -1.05
N GLN A 240 20.56 6.69 0.08
CA GLN A 240 20.76 7.29 1.40
C GLN A 240 22.03 6.79 2.10
N GLY A 241 22.84 5.95 1.43
CA GLY A 241 24.08 5.41 2.00
C GLY A 241 23.87 4.44 3.17
N LEU A 242 22.67 3.84 3.27
CA LEU A 242 22.29 2.93 4.36
C LEU A 242 22.69 1.47 4.08
N ILE A 243 23.03 1.17 2.83
CA ILE A 243 23.65 -0.07 2.33
C ILE A 243 24.70 0.29 1.27
N LYS A 244 25.63 -0.67 1.02
CA LYS A 244 26.66 -0.55 -0.03
C LYS A 244 26.31 -1.42 -1.20
#